data_5bd58c1d406096e97c03d3db5ca6b71f
#
_entry.id   5bd58c1d406096e97c03d3db5ca6b71f
#
_cell.length_a   1.000
_cell.length_b   1.000
_cell.length_c   1.000
_cell.angle_alpha   90.00
_cell.angle_beta   90.00
_cell.angle_gamma   90.00
#
_symmetry.space_group_name_H-M   'P 1'
#
loop_
_entity.id
_entity.type
_entity.pdbx_description
1 polymer ?
#
loop_
_entity_poly.entity_id
_entity_poly.type
_entity_poly.pdbx_seq_one_letter_code
_entity_poly.pdbx_strand_id
1 'polypeptide(L)'
;MNSTPEKQSTFPLGKRYNSFVGYFKTRYGERLQKIVLDAGFTCPNRDGSVGRGGCTYCDNAAFHPSYSTSGKSLRVQLDEGIQFHKVRYRTTEHYLAYFQSYSNTYASLDTLRILYEEALSHPSVVGIVIGTRPDCVDEQKLDYIAELASGKVLKGWERTMSDGTVRKEPIIIMEYGVESCYDSTLRRINRGHDFDSARQAIRMTSERGLDVGIHYILGLPGETRQMMLDACEIINSLPVRSIKFHQLQIVKGTRMEKEYADHPEDFERFSLEEYLDFFADILERLRPDLYIERIAGEVPPRFVSETPWGLVRNAELLHLLDEHLEKRDSWQGKSLI
;
A
#
# COMPACT_ATOMS: atom_id res chain seq x y z
N MET A 1 -35.26 6.24 32.11
CA MET A 1 -33.84 6.06 31.86
C MET A 1 -33.70 5.32 30.56
N ASN A 2 -33.62 6.06 29.45
CA ASN A 2 -33.38 5.48 28.12
C ASN A 2 -31.87 5.31 27.97
N SER A 3 -31.38 4.10 28.14
CA SER A 3 -30.02 3.75 27.75
C SER A 3 -29.96 3.75 26.22
N THR A 4 -29.36 4.78 25.67
CA THR A 4 -28.91 4.78 24.26
C THR A 4 -28.00 3.55 24.11
N PRO A 5 -28.22 2.67 23.12
CA PRO A 5 -27.32 1.55 22.92
C PRO A 5 -25.94 2.11 22.59
N GLU A 6 -24.93 1.79 23.42
CA GLU A 6 -23.53 1.98 23.05
C GLU A 6 -23.33 1.33 21.68
N LYS A 7 -23.11 2.15 20.66
CA LYS A 7 -22.68 1.66 19.34
C LYS A 7 -21.27 1.11 19.51
N GLN A 8 -21.18 -0.19 19.80
CA GLN A 8 -19.94 -0.93 19.85
C GLN A 8 -19.22 -0.80 18.51
N SER A 9 -17.94 -0.46 18.57
CA SER A 9 -17.03 -0.49 17.42
C SER A 9 -17.14 -1.85 16.73
N THR A 10 -17.55 -1.84 15.47
CA THR A 10 -17.77 -3.06 14.66
C THR A 10 -16.47 -3.63 14.12
N PHE A 11 -15.33 -2.97 14.36
CA PHE A 11 -14.04 -3.33 13.79
C PHE A 11 -13.10 -4.01 14.80
N PRO A 12 -12.20 -4.89 14.29
CA PRO A 12 -11.23 -5.57 15.15
C PRO A 12 -10.37 -4.59 15.98
N LEU A 13 -9.96 -5.04 17.17
CA LEU A 13 -9.13 -4.30 18.12
C LEU A 13 -9.77 -3.02 18.67
N GLY A 14 -11.10 -2.90 18.67
CA GLY A 14 -11.79 -1.72 19.16
C GLY A 14 -11.58 -0.47 18.34
N LYS A 15 -11.13 -0.61 17.07
CA LYS A 15 -10.94 0.52 16.16
C LYS A 15 -12.27 1.01 15.57
N ARG A 16 -12.27 2.23 15.08
CA ARG A 16 -13.39 2.83 14.34
C ARG A 16 -13.27 2.67 12.83
N TYR A 17 -12.28 1.88 12.39
CA TYR A 17 -12.05 1.50 10.98
C TYR A 17 -11.38 0.13 10.90
N ASN A 18 -11.49 -0.51 9.76
CA ASN A 18 -10.88 -1.81 9.48
C ASN A 18 -9.37 -1.62 9.21
N SER A 19 -8.57 -1.77 10.26
CA SER A 19 -7.12 -1.56 10.17
C SER A 19 -6.39 -2.80 9.66
N PHE A 20 -5.28 -2.60 8.96
CA PHE A 20 -4.39 -3.67 8.49
C PHE A 20 -4.00 -4.65 9.61
N VAL A 21 -3.61 -4.13 10.78
CA VAL A 21 -3.24 -4.99 11.92
C VAL A 21 -4.43 -5.79 12.42
N GLY A 22 -5.61 -5.17 12.50
CA GLY A 22 -6.86 -5.83 12.89
C GLY A 22 -7.23 -6.94 11.93
N TYR A 23 -7.19 -6.66 10.62
CA TYR A 23 -7.46 -7.62 9.57
C TYR A 23 -6.57 -8.86 9.67
N PHE A 24 -5.24 -8.67 9.77
CA PHE A 24 -4.31 -9.80 9.82
C PHE A 24 -4.45 -10.62 11.10
N LYS A 25 -4.64 -9.98 12.24
CA LYS A 25 -4.90 -10.69 13.51
C LYS A 25 -6.19 -11.52 13.47
N THR A 26 -7.25 -10.98 12.86
CA THR A 26 -8.53 -11.70 12.74
C THR A 26 -8.43 -12.86 11.75
N ARG A 27 -7.74 -12.65 10.61
CA ARG A 27 -7.69 -13.66 9.53
C ARG A 27 -6.62 -14.72 9.73
N TYR A 28 -5.49 -14.37 10.37
CA TYR A 28 -4.31 -15.23 10.47
C TYR A 28 -3.84 -15.47 11.91
N GLY A 29 -4.59 -14.99 12.90
CA GLY A 29 -4.28 -15.19 14.33
C GLY A 29 -3.15 -14.30 14.86
N GLU A 30 -2.39 -13.63 13.98
CA GLU A 30 -1.23 -12.86 14.37
C GLU A 30 -1.01 -11.59 13.55
N ARG A 31 -0.15 -10.70 14.06
CA ARG A 31 0.35 -9.56 13.31
C ARG A 31 1.42 -10.01 12.35
N LEU A 32 1.29 -9.65 11.08
CA LEU A 32 2.34 -9.83 10.08
C LEU A 32 3.05 -8.49 9.82
N GLN A 33 4.35 -8.54 9.60
CA GLN A 33 5.17 -7.37 9.27
C GLN A 33 5.73 -7.50 7.85
N LYS A 34 5.58 -6.43 7.05
CA LYS A 34 6.20 -6.37 5.71
C LYS A 34 7.68 -6.05 5.80
N ILE A 35 8.52 -6.83 5.12
CA ILE A 35 9.95 -6.57 4.91
C ILE A 35 10.12 -6.12 3.47
N VAL A 36 10.54 -4.88 3.30
CA VAL A 36 10.74 -4.27 1.98
C VAL A 36 11.93 -4.92 1.27
N LEU A 37 11.73 -5.27 0.00
CA LEU A 37 12.76 -5.84 -0.87
C LEU A 37 12.94 -4.98 -2.12
N ASP A 38 14.18 -4.88 -2.56
CA ASP A 38 14.58 -4.40 -3.88
C ASP A 38 15.19 -5.57 -4.67
N ALA A 39 14.43 -6.14 -5.58
CA ALA A 39 14.82 -7.26 -6.40
C ALA A 39 15.46 -6.86 -7.74
N GLY A 40 15.83 -5.57 -7.90
CA GLY A 40 16.47 -5.06 -9.10
C GLY A 40 15.54 -4.82 -10.30
N PHE A 41 14.24 -4.79 -10.08
CA PHE A 41 13.28 -4.43 -11.13
C PHE A 41 13.47 -2.97 -11.57
N THR A 42 12.96 -2.66 -12.77
CA THR A 42 12.86 -1.30 -13.29
C THR A 42 11.39 -0.90 -13.48
N CYS A 43 11.16 0.21 -14.16
CA CYS A 43 9.84 0.72 -14.44
C CYS A 43 9.74 1.12 -15.94
N PRO A 44 8.73 0.64 -16.69
CA PRO A 44 8.56 0.96 -18.10
C PRO A 44 8.36 2.45 -18.37
N ASN A 45 7.94 3.20 -17.36
CA ASN A 45 7.84 4.67 -17.42
C ASN A 45 9.19 5.38 -17.19
N ARG A 46 10.29 4.63 -16.99
CA ARG A 46 11.66 5.16 -16.82
C ARG A 46 12.61 4.70 -17.92
N ASP A 47 12.52 3.45 -18.35
CA ASP A 47 13.44 2.85 -19.31
C ASP A 47 13.13 3.19 -20.77
N GLY A 48 12.01 3.84 -21.03
CA GLY A 48 11.59 4.29 -22.37
C GLY A 48 10.58 3.37 -23.03
N SER A 49 10.18 2.27 -22.43
CA SER A 49 9.18 1.34 -22.99
C SER A 49 7.78 1.95 -23.07
N VAL A 50 7.38 2.68 -22.03
CA VAL A 50 6.12 3.45 -21.96
C VAL A 50 6.41 4.95 -21.90
N GLY A 51 7.39 5.36 -21.09
CA GLY A 51 7.77 6.75 -20.90
C GLY A 51 9.20 6.90 -20.41
N ARG A 52 9.64 8.15 -20.25
CA ARG A 52 10.97 8.48 -19.74
C ARG A 52 10.87 9.35 -18.49
N GLY A 53 11.80 9.16 -17.55
CA GLY A 53 11.92 9.98 -16.33
C GLY A 53 10.96 9.61 -15.19
N GLY A 54 10.00 8.70 -15.42
CA GLY A 54 9.06 8.24 -14.42
C GLY A 54 7.94 9.24 -14.12
N CYS A 55 7.14 8.93 -13.10
CA CYS A 55 6.13 9.85 -12.57
C CYS A 55 6.80 11.10 -11.98
N THR A 56 6.10 12.25 -12.03
CA THR A 56 6.68 13.54 -11.61
C THR A 56 7.10 13.60 -10.16
N TYR A 57 6.46 12.83 -9.29
CA TYR A 57 6.69 12.75 -7.83
C TYR A 57 7.69 11.66 -7.41
N CYS A 58 8.09 10.76 -8.34
CA CYS A 58 8.75 9.52 -7.97
C CYS A 58 10.26 9.66 -7.78
N ASP A 59 10.69 9.45 -6.55
CA ASP A 59 12.09 9.13 -6.21
C ASP A 59 12.12 7.92 -5.28
N ASN A 60 12.58 6.77 -5.79
CA ASN A 60 12.64 5.55 -5.02
C ASN A 60 13.61 5.63 -3.83
N ALA A 61 14.70 6.42 -3.92
CA ALA A 61 15.65 6.56 -2.83
C ALA A 61 15.00 7.15 -1.55
N ALA A 62 13.92 7.94 -1.70
CA ALA A 62 13.20 8.53 -0.58
C ALA A 62 12.38 7.51 0.24
N PHE A 63 12.08 6.34 -0.34
CA PHE A 63 11.15 5.35 0.23
C PHE A 63 11.81 4.02 0.61
N HIS A 64 13.12 3.88 0.40
CA HIS A 64 13.84 2.64 0.70
C HIS A 64 14.41 2.64 2.12
N PRO A 65 14.17 1.59 2.91
CA PRO A 65 14.95 1.36 4.12
C PRO A 65 16.40 1.03 3.76
N SER A 66 17.33 1.34 4.67
CA SER A 66 18.78 1.20 4.43
C SER A 66 19.26 -0.22 4.12
N TYR A 67 18.51 -1.23 4.50
CA TYR A 67 18.83 -2.64 4.24
C TYR A 67 18.39 -3.11 2.85
N SER A 68 17.41 -2.44 2.23
CA SER A 68 16.80 -2.84 0.95
C SER A 68 17.55 -2.16 -0.21
N THR A 69 18.42 -2.94 -0.88
CA THR A 69 19.18 -2.47 -2.06
C THR A 69 19.36 -3.61 -3.06
N SER A 70 19.25 -3.33 -4.35
CA SER A 70 19.40 -4.32 -5.45
C SER A 70 20.77 -4.98 -5.53
N GLY A 71 21.78 -4.42 -4.87
CA GLY A 71 23.13 -5.03 -4.78
C GLY A 71 23.24 -6.19 -3.79
N LYS A 72 22.20 -6.48 -3.00
CA LYS A 72 22.14 -7.58 -2.04
C LYS A 72 21.19 -8.67 -2.52
N SER A 73 21.47 -9.94 -2.20
CA SER A 73 20.51 -11.03 -2.43
C SER A 73 19.23 -10.82 -1.60
N LEU A 74 18.11 -11.39 -2.05
CA LEU A 74 16.84 -11.30 -1.32
C LEU A 74 16.96 -11.88 0.09
N ARG A 75 17.72 -12.96 0.24
CA ARG A 75 18.00 -13.57 1.55
C ARG A 75 18.66 -12.59 2.51
N VAL A 76 19.69 -11.89 2.08
CA VAL A 76 20.38 -10.89 2.91
C VAL A 76 19.44 -9.73 3.28
N GLN A 77 18.66 -9.23 2.32
CA GLN A 77 17.70 -8.17 2.58
C GLN A 77 16.64 -8.61 3.59
N LEU A 78 16.15 -9.85 3.51
CA LEU A 78 15.18 -10.42 4.47
C LEU A 78 15.81 -10.53 5.87
N ASP A 79 17.00 -11.11 6.00
CA ASP A 79 17.67 -11.27 7.29
C ASP A 79 17.95 -9.90 7.96
N GLU A 80 18.51 -8.94 7.22
CA GLU A 80 18.75 -7.57 7.72
C GLU A 80 17.46 -6.82 8.04
N GLY A 81 16.43 -6.96 7.20
CA GLY A 81 15.12 -6.35 7.41
C GLY A 81 14.42 -6.88 8.66
N ILE A 82 14.50 -8.20 8.91
CA ILE A 82 13.99 -8.83 10.15
C ILE A 82 14.72 -8.24 11.36
N GLN A 83 16.05 -8.14 11.34
CA GLN A 83 16.80 -7.54 12.44
C GLN A 83 16.45 -6.05 12.64
N PHE A 84 16.34 -5.28 11.56
CA PHE A 84 15.91 -3.88 11.62
C PHE A 84 14.55 -3.71 12.31
N HIS A 85 13.58 -4.58 12.01
CA HIS A 85 12.25 -4.52 12.59
C HIS A 85 12.23 -5.01 14.05
N LYS A 86 12.99 -6.03 14.41
CA LYS A 86 13.13 -6.50 15.79
C LYS A 86 13.64 -5.40 16.73
N VAL A 87 14.53 -4.54 16.27
CA VAL A 87 15.09 -3.44 17.07
C VAL A 87 14.10 -2.27 17.19
N ARG A 88 13.30 -1.99 16.14
CA ARG A 88 12.46 -0.78 16.07
C ARG A 88 11.00 -0.96 16.46
N TYR A 89 10.47 -2.16 16.30
CA TYR A 89 9.05 -2.43 16.43
C TYR A 89 8.80 -3.63 17.34
N ARG A 90 7.51 -3.90 17.60
CA ARG A 90 7.12 -5.12 18.32
C ARG A 90 7.53 -6.34 17.51
N THR A 91 8.15 -7.30 18.16
CA THR A 91 8.58 -8.56 17.56
C THR A 91 7.38 -9.33 16.99
N THR A 92 7.55 -9.88 15.81
CA THR A 92 6.72 -10.92 15.22
C THR A 92 7.63 -12.03 14.72
N GLU A 93 7.11 -13.24 14.60
CA GLU A 93 7.87 -14.39 14.11
C GLU A 93 7.74 -14.54 12.59
N HIS A 94 6.63 -14.01 12.02
CA HIS A 94 6.28 -14.17 10.62
C HIS A 94 6.21 -12.85 9.87
N TYR A 95 6.70 -12.89 8.65
CA TYR A 95 6.87 -11.72 7.79
C TYR A 95 6.28 -11.94 6.41
N LEU A 96 5.89 -10.84 5.77
CA LEU A 96 5.58 -10.78 4.35
C LEU A 96 6.77 -10.16 3.61
N ALA A 97 7.33 -10.86 2.64
CA ALA A 97 8.36 -10.30 1.78
C ALA A 97 7.69 -9.31 0.80
N TYR A 98 8.03 -8.03 0.91
CA TYR A 98 7.36 -6.96 0.16
C TYR A 98 8.26 -6.44 -0.96
N PHE A 99 7.99 -6.88 -2.17
CA PHE A 99 8.56 -6.35 -3.40
C PHE A 99 7.98 -4.97 -3.67
N GLN A 100 8.70 -3.92 -3.30
CA GLN A 100 8.19 -2.54 -3.33
C GLN A 100 8.81 -1.68 -4.42
N SER A 101 10.10 -1.86 -4.72
CA SER A 101 10.85 -0.99 -5.59
C SER A 101 10.43 -1.12 -7.05
N TYR A 102 9.99 -0.01 -7.66
CA TYR A 102 9.57 0.06 -9.06
C TYR A 102 8.34 -0.80 -9.42
N SER A 103 8.43 -1.65 -10.45
CA SER A 103 7.31 -2.46 -10.96
C SER A 103 7.68 -3.94 -10.91
N ASN A 104 7.27 -4.63 -9.87
CA ASN A 104 7.80 -5.95 -9.53
C ASN A 104 7.18 -7.12 -10.30
N THR A 105 6.38 -6.84 -11.34
CA THR A 105 5.95 -7.79 -12.37
C THR A 105 6.54 -7.47 -13.74
N TYR A 106 7.37 -6.41 -13.84
CA TYR A 106 7.97 -5.98 -15.09
C TYR A 106 9.27 -6.75 -15.36
N ALA A 107 9.12 -8.04 -15.63
CA ALA A 107 10.19 -8.97 -16.03
C ALA A 107 9.59 -10.18 -16.75
N SER A 108 10.45 -11.10 -17.23
CA SER A 108 10.03 -12.39 -17.75
C SER A 108 9.40 -13.25 -16.65
N LEU A 109 8.50 -14.15 -17.02
CA LEU A 109 7.86 -15.07 -16.08
C LEU A 109 8.88 -15.93 -15.33
N ASP A 110 9.95 -16.37 -15.98
CA ASP A 110 11.01 -17.16 -15.35
C ASP A 110 11.77 -16.37 -14.28
N THR A 111 12.03 -15.08 -14.53
CA THR A 111 12.62 -14.20 -13.53
C THR A 111 11.70 -14.04 -12.31
N LEU A 112 10.38 -13.86 -12.54
CA LEU A 112 9.41 -13.74 -11.46
C LEU A 112 9.35 -15.01 -10.61
N ARG A 113 9.36 -16.18 -11.25
CA ARG A 113 9.41 -17.48 -10.56
C ARG A 113 10.60 -17.57 -9.62
N ILE A 114 11.78 -17.33 -10.14
CA ILE A 114 13.02 -17.41 -9.35
C ILE A 114 12.94 -16.48 -8.12
N LEU A 115 12.56 -15.23 -8.31
CA LEU A 115 12.58 -14.23 -7.23
C LEU A 115 11.48 -14.47 -6.18
N TYR A 116 10.27 -14.83 -6.60
CA TYR A 116 9.18 -15.03 -5.65
C TYR A 116 9.36 -16.33 -4.86
N GLU A 117 9.80 -17.41 -5.51
CA GLU A 117 10.07 -18.68 -4.85
C GLU A 117 11.28 -18.56 -3.91
N GLU A 118 12.35 -17.79 -4.29
CA GLU A 118 13.48 -17.49 -3.41
C GLU A 118 13.00 -16.78 -2.14
N ALA A 119 12.18 -15.73 -2.26
CA ALA A 119 11.65 -15.01 -1.10
C ALA A 119 10.81 -15.91 -0.19
N LEU A 120 9.96 -16.78 -0.77
CA LEU A 120 9.13 -17.74 -0.05
C LEU A 120 9.91 -18.90 0.56
N SER A 121 11.15 -19.13 0.12
CA SER A 121 12.02 -20.16 0.71
C SER A 121 12.52 -19.79 2.11
N HIS A 122 12.51 -18.48 2.46
CA HIS A 122 12.95 -18.04 3.78
C HIS A 122 11.99 -18.53 4.89
N PRO A 123 12.49 -19.18 5.97
CA PRO A 123 11.64 -19.86 6.96
C PRO A 123 10.67 -18.96 7.71
N SER A 124 11.02 -17.68 7.94
CA SER A 124 10.15 -16.70 8.61
C SER A 124 9.19 -15.98 7.64
N VAL A 125 9.24 -16.28 6.33
CA VAL A 125 8.35 -15.67 5.34
C VAL A 125 7.13 -16.56 5.13
N VAL A 126 5.95 -16.00 5.42
CA VAL A 126 4.65 -16.69 5.26
C VAL A 126 3.87 -16.23 4.03
N GLY A 127 4.43 -15.28 3.28
CA GLY A 127 3.81 -14.76 2.07
C GLY A 127 4.61 -13.65 1.43
N ILE A 128 4.14 -13.20 0.26
CA ILE A 128 4.72 -12.06 -0.45
C ILE A 128 3.66 -11.01 -0.76
N VAL A 129 4.11 -9.76 -0.82
CA VAL A 129 3.33 -8.63 -1.32
C VAL A 129 4.05 -8.09 -2.56
N ILE A 130 3.33 -7.95 -3.65
CA ILE A 130 3.90 -7.57 -4.95
C ILE A 130 3.37 -6.19 -5.32
N GLY A 131 4.18 -5.15 -5.08
CA GLY A 131 3.89 -3.79 -5.50
C GLY A 131 4.24 -3.60 -6.96
N THR A 132 3.28 -3.23 -7.80
CA THR A 132 3.50 -3.08 -9.24
C THR A 132 2.60 -2.02 -9.88
N ARG A 133 2.89 -1.71 -11.13
CA ARG A 133 2.02 -0.91 -12.00
C ARG A 133 0.93 -1.79 -12.61
N PRO A 134 -0.29 -1.27 -12.80
CA PRO A 134 -1.39 -2.04 -13.40
C PRO A 134 -1.10 -2.47 -14.86
N ASP A 135 -0.34 -1.68 -15.62
CA ASP A 135 0.06 -1.97 -17.00
C ASP A 135 1.26 -2.95 -17.12
N CYS A 136 1.72 -3.52 -16.00
CA CYS A 136 2.83 -4.49 -15.96
C CYS A 136 2.38 -5.93 -15.67
N VAL A 137 1.09 -6.22 -15.72
CA VAL A 137 0.54 -7.56 -15.54
C VAL A 137 -0.11 -8.04 -16.83
N ASP A 138 -0.13 -9.35 -17.01
CA ASP A 138 -0.83 -10.08 -18.06
C ASP A 138 -1.40 -11.38 -17.51
N GLU A 139 -2.20 -12.09 -18.31
CA GLU A 139 -2.85 -13.33 -17.89
C GLU A 139 -1.84 -14.37 -17.41
N GLN A 140 -0.73 -14.57 -18.15
CA GLN A 140 0.26 -15.60 -17.82
C GLN A 140 0.92 -15.35 -16.46
N LYS A 141 1.26 -14.09 -16.16
CA LYS A 141 1.84 -13.71 -14.87
C LYS A 141 0.84 -13.88 -13.74
N LEU A 142 -0.41 -13.45 -13.95
CA LEU A 142 -1.46 -13.58 -12.93
C LEU A 142 -1.84 -15.03 -12.69
N ASP A 143 -1.87 -15.87 -13.72
CA ASP A 143 -2.12 -17.32 -13.59
C ASP A 143 -1.01 -17.98 -12.76
N TYR A 144 0.26 -17.68 -13.04
CA TYR A 144 1.37 -18.15 -12.22
C TYR A 144 1.28 -17.67 -10.75
N ILE A 145 0.95 -16.39 -10.52
CA ILE A 145 0.80 -15.86 -9.16
C ILE A 145 -0.36 -16.53 -8.43
N ALA A 146 -1.44 -16.90 -9.12
CA ALA A 146 -2.54 -17.66 -8.55
C ALA A 146 -2.15 -19.12 -8.23
N GLU A 147 -1.34 -19.75 -9.09
CA GLU A 147 -0.75 -21.07 -8.80
C GLU A 147 0.19 -21.01 -7.59
N LEU A 148 0.98 -19.95 -7.48
CA LEU A 148 1.85 -19.70 -6.32
C LEU A 148 1.00 -19.55 -5.04
N ALA A 149 -0.08 -18.76 -5.08
CA ALA A 149 -0.99 -18.54 -3.96
C ALA A 149 -1.70 -19.83 -3.50
N SER A 150 -1.95 -20.74 -4.42
CA SER A 150 -2.55 -22.07 -4.11
C SER A 150 -1.56 -23.10 -3.57
N GLY A 151 -0.28 -22.75 -3.46
CA GLY A 151 0.80 -23.65 -3.03
C GLY A 151 1.18 -24.73 -4.05
N LYS A 152 0.51 -24.83 -5.20
CA LYS A 152 0.70 -25.90 -6.20
C LYS A 152 2.14 -26.00 -6.73
N VAL A 153 2.79 -24.84 -6.90
CA VAL A 153 4.16 -24.76 -7.43
C VAL A 153 5.23 -24.89 -6.35
N LEU A 154 4.85 -24.82 -5.07
CA LEU A 154 5.75 -24.82 -3.92
C LEU A 154 5.76 -26.21 -3.24
N LYS A 155 6.50 -27.16 -3.78
CA LYS A 155 6.57 -28.52 -3.21
C LYS A 155 7.04 -28.54 -1.76
N GLY A 156 6.17 -29.04 -0.85
CA GLY A 156 6.50 -29.20 0.57
C GLY A 156 6.60 -27.87 1.34
N TRP A 157 6.15 -26.77 0.78
CA TRP A 157 6.10 -25.50 1.50
C TRP A 157 5.02 -25.55 2.58
N GLU A 158 5.44 -25.30 3.81
CA GLU A 158 4.54 -25.16 4.94
C GLU A 158 5.12 -24.19 5.98
N ARG A 159 4.25 -23.53 6.73
CA ARG A 159 4.60 -22.63 7.83
C ARG A 159 3.68 -22.85 9.01
N THR A 160 4.26 -23.03 10.20
CA THR A 160 3.50 -23.09 11.45
C THR A 160 3.34 -21.68 11.99
N MET A 161 2.11 -21.22 12.07
CA MET A 161 1.75 -19.90 12.59
C MET A 161 1.85 -19.85 14.11
N SER A 162 1.82 -18.65 14.71
CA SER A 162 1.95 -18.46 16.16
C SER A 162 0.85 -19.14 16.99
N ASP A 163 -0.31 -19.40 16.39
CA ASP A 163 -1.41 -20.15 17.01
C ASP A 163 -1.30 -21.69 16.86
N GLY A 164 -0.22 -22.17 16.23
CA GLY A 164 0.01 -23.58 15.93
C GLY A 164 -0.63 -24.07 14.63
N THR A 165 -1.37 -23.24 13.91
CA THR A 165 -1.95 -23.60 12.61
C THR A 165 -0.86 -23.80 11.58
N VAL A 166 -0.95 -24.89 10.79
CA VAL A 166 -0.02 -25.16 9.69
C VAL A 166 -0.63 -24.66 8.39
N ARG A 167 0.03 -23.70 7.75
CA ARG A 167 -0.32 -23.20 6.42
C ARG A 167 0.49 -23.93 5.35
N LYS A 168 -0.21 -24.37 4.30
CA LYS A 168 0.39 -25.00 3.10
C LYS A 168 0.32 -24.11 1.87
N GLU A 169 -0.28 -22.95 2.03
CA GLU A 169 -0.47 -21.93 1.00
C GLU A 169 0.10 -20.60 1.48
N PRO A 170 0.98 -19.95 0.71
CA PRO A 170 1.51 -18.65 1.08
C PRO A 170 0.43 -17.56 0.98
N ILE A 171 0.60 -16.50 1.74
CA ILE A 171 -0.21 -15.30 1.63
C ILE A 171 0.32 -14.49 0.45
N ILE A 172 -0.50 -14.27 -0.59
CA ILE A 172 -0.13 -13.47 -1.75
C ILE A 172 -1.05 -12.27 -1.85
N ILE A 173 -0.46 -11.08 -1.92
CA ILE A 173 -1.18 -9.81 -2.07
C ILE A 173 -0.58 -9.05 -3.26
N MET A 174 -1.43 -8.69 -4.21
CA MET A 174 -1.06 -7.79 -5.31
C MET A 174 -1.38 -6.36 -4.90
N GLU A 175 -0.40 -5.46 -4.92
CA GLU A 175 -0.59 -4.03 -4.64
C GLU A 175 -0.37 -3.22 -5.92
N TYR A 176 -1.42 -2.55 -6.39
CA TYR A 176 -1.34 -1.70 -7.58
C TYR A 176 -1.18 -0.23 -7.21
N GLY A 177 -0.18 0.42 -7.81
CA GLY A 177 -0.06 1.87 -7.79
C GLY A 177 -1.10 2.49 -8.71
N VAL A 178 -2.31 2.69 -8.22
CA VAL A 178 -3.39 3.40 -8.93
C VAL A 178 -3.14 4.90 -8.92
N GLU A 179 -2.80 5.43 -7.75
CA GLU A 179 -2.42 6.79 -7.40
C GLU A 179 -3.57 7.80 -7.49
N SER A 180 -4.39 7.76 -8.55
CA SER A 180 -5.57 8.59 -8.79
C SER A 180 -6.63 7.83 -9.61
N CYS A 181 -7.90 8.18 -9.44
CA CYS A 181 -8.99 7.71 -10.28
C CYS A 181 -9.27 8.63 -11.50
N TYR A 182 -8.50 9.71 -11.67
CA TYR A 182 -8.74 10.73 -12.70
C TYR A 182 -7.64 10.72 -13.77
N ASP A 183 -8.01 10.48 -15.01
CA ASP A 183 -7.06 10.42 -16.14
C ASP A 183 -6.36 11.77 -16.40
N SER A 184 -7.02 12.90 -16.10
CA SER A 184 -6.39 14.22 -16.16
C SER A 184 -5.19 14.30 -15.22
N THR A 185 -5.37 13.85 -13.98
CA THR A 185 -4.31 13.79 -12.96
C THR A 185 -3.23 12.79 -13.35
N LEU A 186 -3.61 11.57 -13.79
CA LEU A 186 -2.65 10.55 -14.23
C LEU A 186 -1.76 11.04 -15.38
N ARG A 187 -2.32 11.77 -16.34
CA ARG A 187 -1.54 12.41 -17.41
C ARG A 187 -0.61 13.49 -16.85
N ARG A 188 -1.12 14.37 -15.98
CA ARG A 188 -0.34 15.46 -15.38
C ARG A 188 0.87 14.95 -14.60
N ILE A 189 0.70 13.91 -13.81
CA ILE A 189 1.81 13.30 -13.05
C ILE A 189 2.69 12.35 -13.88
N ASN A 190 2.49 12.32 -15.21
CA ASN A 190 3.22 11.43 -16.12
C ASN A 190 3.16 9.96 -15.69
N ARG A 191 1.95 9.45 -15.33
CA ARG A 191 1.79 8.08 -14.84
C ARG A 191 2.05 7.03 -15.94
N GLY A 192 1.76 7.35 -17.21
CA GLY A 192 2.01 6.50 -18.36
C GLY A 192 0.97 5.39 -18.60
N HIS A 193 -0.07 5.32 -17.79
CA HIS A 193 -1.30 4.53 -18.00
C HIS A 193 -2.50 5.33 -17.52
N ASP A 194 -3.69 4.94 -17.95
CA ASP A 194 -4.99 5.49 -17.53
C ASP A 194 -5.61 4.70 -16.38
N PHE A 195 -6.74 5.18 -15.88
CA PHE A 195 -7.46 4.51 -14.80
C PHE A 195 -8.14 3.21 -15.27
N ASP A 196 -8.51 3.10 -16.55
CA ASP A 196 -9.11 1.87 -17.08
C ASP A 196 -8.13 0.70 -17.04
N SER A 197 -6.86 0.93 -17.32
CA SER A 197 -5.78 -0.05 -17.14
C SER A 197 -5.72 -0.56 -15.70
N ALA A 198 -5.91 0.33 -14.71
CA ALA A 198 -5.94 -0.05 -13.30
C ALA A 198 -7.18 -0.90 -12.98
N ARG A 199 -8.36 -0.52 -13.46
CA ARG A 199 -9.60 -1.29 -13.28
C ARG A 199 -9.50 -2.69 -13.87
N GLN A 200 -8.92 -2.80 -15.07
CA GLN A 200 -8.74 -4.09 -15.74
C GLN A 200 -7.78 -4.99 -14.96
N ALA A 201 -6.61 -4.50 -14.55
CA ALA A 201 -5.64 -5.27 -13.77
C ALA A 201 -6.22 -5.74 -12.43
N ILE A 202 -6.93 -4.87 -11.70
CA ILE A 202 -7.61 -5.20 -10.44
C ILE A 202 -8.64 -6.32 -10.65
N ARG A 203 -9.48 -6.21 -11.69
CA ARG A 203 -10.49 -7.22 -12.01
C ARG A 203 -9.86 -8.57 -12.35
N MET A 204 -8.91 -8.58 -13.30
CA MET A 204 -8.22 -9.81 -13.72
C MET A 204 -7.56 -10.54 -12.55
N THR A 205 -7.00 -9.78 -11.59
CA THR A 205 -6.36 -10.31 -10.39
C THR A 205 -7.38 -10.89 -9.41
N SER A 206 -8.46 -10.15 -9.15
CA SER A 206 -9.54 -10.56 -8.25
C SER A 206 -10.31 -11.80 -8.77
N GLU A 207 -10.54 -11.91 -10.09
CA GLU A 207 -11.17 -13.05 -10.73
C GLU A 207 -10.37 -14.35 -10.55
N ARG A 208 -9.06 -14.26 -10.27
CA ARG A 208 -8.18 -15.37 -9.93
C ARG A 208 -8.14 -15.71 -8.44
N GLY A 209 -8.96 -15.04 -7.64
CA GLY A 209 -9.02 -15.22 -6.17
C GLY A 209 -7.86 -14.62 -5.40
N LEU A 210 -7.03 -13.78 -6.03
CA LEU A 210 -5.92 -13.09 -5.38
C LEU A 210 -6.42 -11.88 -4.60
N ASP A 211 -5.83 -11.62 -3.42
CA ASP A 211 -6.09 -10.41 -2.66
C ASP A 211 -5.45 -9.20 -3.36
N VAL A 212 -6.24 -8.15 -3.58
CA VAL A 212 -5.82 -6.92 -4.26
C VAL A 212 -5.79 -5.75 -3.28
N GLY A 213 -4.65 -5.07 -3.19
CA GLY A 213 -4.50 -3.77 -2.56
C GLY A 213 -4.23 -2.68 -3.61
N ILE A 214 -4.55 -1.43 -3.26
CA ILE A 214 -4.24 -0.27 -4.09
C ILE A 214 -3.52 0.81 -3.31
N HIS A 215 -2.67 1.57 -4.01
CA HIS A 215 -2.08 2.81 -3.50
C HIS A 215 -2.85 3.99 -4.07
N TYR A 216 -3.12 4.98 -3.23
CA TYR A 216 -3.80 6.21 -3.60
C TYR A 216 -3.11 7.41 -2.97
N ILE A 217 -2.89 8.47 -3.75
CA ILE A 217 -2.22 9.68 -3.28
C ILE A 217 -3.24 10.80 -3.14
N LEU A 218 -3.32 11.38 -1.94
CA LEU A 218 -4.14 12.54 -1.65
C LEU A 218 -3.35 13.83 -1.86
N GLY A 219 -3.95 14.82 -2.52
CA GLY A 219 -3.35 16.12 -2.78
C GLY A 219 -2.51 16.19 -4.06
N LEU A 220 -2.72 15.30 -5.03
CA LEU A 220 -2.10 15.42 -6.36
C LEU A 220 -2.54 16.69 -7.07
N PRO A 221 -1.66 17.30 -7.92
CA PRO A 221 -1.96 18.58 -8.55
C PRO A 221 -3.21 18.55 -9.43
N GLY A 222 -4.10 19.52 -9.21
CA GLY A 222 -5.37 19.65 -9.90
C GLY A 222 -6.51 18.84 -9.29
N GLU A 223 -6.29 18.05 -8.24
CA GLU A 223 -7.36 17.38 -7.48
C GLU A 223 -7.83 18.25 -6.33
N THR A 224 -9.13 18.55 -6.30
CA THR A 224 -9.78 19.22 -5.20
C THR A 224 -10.14 18.25 -4.08
N ARG A 225 -10.40 18.75 -2.87
CA ARG A 225 -10.91 17.94 -1.75
C ARG A 225 -12.19 17.18 -2.14
N GLN A 226 -13.08 17.80 -2.89
CA GLN A 226 -14.31 17.14 -3.36
C GLN A 226 -14.00 15.97 -4.31
N MET A 227 -13.09 16.14 -5.27
CA MET A 227 -12.68 15.04 -6.16
C MET A 227 -12.10 13.85 -5.38
N MET A 228 -11.26 14.11 -4.36
CA MET A 228 -10.72 13.06 -3.53
C MET A 228 -11.80 12.33 -2.70
N LEU A 229 -12.86 13.03 -2.27
CA LEU A 229 -14.02 12.41 -1.61
C LEU A 229 -14.88 11.60 -2.61
N ASP A 230 -15.09 12.11 -3.81
CA ASP A 230 -15.85 11.41 -4.86
C ASP A 230 -15.14 10.14 -5.34
N ALA A 231 -13.80 10.11 -5.29
CA ALA A 231 -13.01 8.93 -5.57
C ALA A 231 -13.34 7.74 -4.63
N CYS A 232 -13.86 7.99 -3.42
CA CYS A 232 -14.27 6.93 -2.51
C CYS A 232 -15.38 6.05 -3.11
N GLU A 233 -16.34 6.62 -3.85
CA GLU A 233 -17.40 5.87 -4.54
C GLU A 233 -16.80 4.97 -5.64
N ILE A 234 -15.85 5.51 -6.42
CA ILE A 234 -15.15 4.75 -7.44
C ILE A 234 -14.37 3.59 -6.80
N ILE A 235 -13.62 3.86 -5.71
CA ILE A 235 -12.85 2.85 -4.97
C ILE A 235 -13.77 1.76 -4.40
N ASN A 236 -14.93 2.14 -3.86
CA ASN A 236 -15.91 1.21 -3.32
C ASN A 236 -16.45 0.23 -4.39
N SER A 237 -16.48 0.63 -5.66
CA SER A 237 -16.91 -0.22 -6.79
C SER A 237 -15.86 -1.24 -7.24
N LEU A 238 -14.59 -1.06 -6.83
CA LEU A 238 -13.50 -1.95 -7.22
C LEU A 238 -13.46 -3.21 -6.34
N PRO A 239 -13.10 -4.38 -6.89
CA PRO A 239 -12.94 -5.61 -6.13
C PRO A 239 -11.57 -5.63 -5.40
N VAL A 240 -11.31 -4.64 -4.57
CA VAL A 240 -10.09 -4.50 -3.77
C VAL A 240 -10.34 -4.85 -2.31
N ARG A 241 -9.33 -5.40 -1.64
CA ARG A 241 -9.38 -5.76 -0.21
C ARG A 241 -8.75 -4.70 0.67
N SER A 242 -7.75 -3.98 0.15
CA SER A 242 -7.02 -3.00 0.93
C SER A 242 -6.72 -1.73 0.15
N ILE A 243 -6.52 -0.66 0.91
CA ILE A 243 -6.03 0.60 0.37
C ILE A 243 -4.93 1.18 1.25
N LYS A 244 -3.90 1.71 0.61
CA LYS A 244 -2.78 2.40 1.22
C LYS A 244 -2.78 3.84 0.76
N PHE A 245 -3.22 4.74 1.62
CA PHE A 245 -3.19 6.16 1.35
C PHE A 245 -1.81 6.76 1.58
N HIS A 246 -1.49 7.74 0.77
CA HIS A 246 -0.35 8.62 0.90
C HIS A 246 -0.84 10.07 0.80
N GLN A 247 -0.46 10.93 1.72
CA GLN A 247 -0.51 12.37 1.43
C GLN A 247 0.65 12.70 0.47
N LEU A 248 0.43 13.60 -0.45
CA LEU A 248 1.48 14.01 -1.37
C LEU A 248 2.68 14.61 -0.61
N GLN A 249 3.85 14.03 -0.83
CA GLN A 249 5.13 14.56 -0.36
C GLN A 249 5.88 15.20 -1.52
N ILE A 250 6.29 16.45 -1.35
CA ILE A 250 7.12 17.15 -2.34
C ILE A 250 8.57 16.72 -2.14
N VAL A 251 8.99 15.75 -2.94
CA VAL A 251 10.33 15.15 -2.85
C VAL A 251 11.34 16.00 -3.63
N LYS A 252 12.46 16.33 -2.99
CA LYS A 252 13.55 17.14 -3.57
C LYS A 252 14.09 16.50 -4.85
N GLY A 253 14.43 17.34 -5.82
CA GLY A 253 15.01 16.91 -7.09
C GLY A 253 14.01 16.29 -8.08
N THR A 254 12.73 16.19 -7.70
CA THR A 254 11.68 15.69 -8.60
C THR A 254 11.11 16.81 -9.49
N ARG A 255 10.47 16.42 -10.59
CA ARG A 255 9.72 17.38 -11.43
C ARG A 255 8.55 18.01 -10.67
N MET A 256 7.96 17.29 -9.72
CA MET A 256 6.87 17.75 -8.88
C MET A 256 7.33 18.89 -7.93
N GLU A 257 8.57 18.86 -7.44
CA GLU A 257 9.12 19.95 -6.63
C GLU A 257 9.13 21.27 -7.42
N LYS A 258 9.57 21.22 -8.68
CA LYS A 258 9.56 22.38 -9.56
C LYS A 258 8.13 22.84 -9.87
N GLU A 259 7.25 21.91 -10.22
CA GLU A 259 5.84 22.22 -10.50
C GLU A 259 5.16 22.88 -9.29
N TYR A 260 5.43 22.39 -8.07
CA TYR A 260 4.91 22.98 -6.84
C TYR A 260 5.45 24.38 -6.58
N ALA A 261 6.73 24.64 -6.88
CA ALA A 261 7.32 25.96 -6.75
C ALA A 261 6.75 26.97 -7.76
N ASP A 262 6.46 26.52 -8.98
CA ASP A 262 5.93 27.36 -10.08
C ASP A 262 4.40 27.61 -9.93
N HIS A 263 3.64 26.62 -9.41
CA HIS A 263 2.17 26.59 -9.35
C HIS A 263 1.65 26.00 -8.02
N PRO A 264 1.96 26.60 -6.86
CA PRO A 264 1.53 26.05 -5.56
C PRO A 264 0.00 26.02 -5.38
N GLU A 265 -0.73 26.89 -6.09
CA GLU A 265 -2.18 26.99 -6.08
C GLU A 265 -2.90 25.73 -6.63
N ASP A 266 -2.20 24.91 -7.42
CA ASP A 266 -2.76 23.69 -7.98
C ASP A 266 -2.74 22.49 -7.01
N PHE A 267 -2.18 22.67 -5.82
CA PHE A 267 -1.96 21.61 -4.84
C PHE A 267 -2.80 21.80 -3.59
N GLU A 268 -3.63 20.82 -3.27
CA GLU A 268 -4.30 20.76 -1.97
C GLU A 268 -3.29 20.41 -0.88
N ARG A 269 -3.10 21.35 0.05
CA ARG A 269 -2.23 21.17 1.21
C ARG A 269 -3.08 21.13 2.47
N PHE A 270 -2.64 20.32 3.42
CA PHE A 270 -3.33 20.13 4.69
C PHE A 270 -2.37 20.41 5.85
N SER A 271 -2.83 21.14 6.85
CA SER A 271 -2.28 21.01 8.19
C SER A 271 -2.58 19.62 8.75
N LEU A 272 -1.95 19.24 9.85
CA LEU A 272 -2.21 17.92 10.47
C LEU A 272 -3.68 17.78 10.89
N GLU A 273 -4.26 18.81 11.50
CA GLU A 273 -5.65 18.82 11.95
C GLU A 273 -6.63 18.71 10.76
N GLU A 274 -6.44 19.52 9.72
CA GLU A 274 -7.23 19.45 8.49
C GLU A 274 -7.13 18.07 7.82
N TYR A 275 -5.95 17.44 7.85
CA TYR A 275 -5.78 16.11 7.27
C TYR A 275 -6.53 15.04 8.05
N LEU A 276 -6.49 15.09 9.38
CA LEU A 276 -7.24 14.14 10.23
C LEU A 276 -8.75 14.28 10.02
N ASP A 277 -9.24 15.51 9.92
CA ASP A 277 -10.66 15.80 9.66
C ASP A 277 -11.08 15.33 8.27
N PHE A 278 -10.30 15.66 7.26
CA PHE A 278 -10.52 15.23 5.89
C PHE A 278 -10.43 13.69 5.73
N PHE A 279 -9.48 13.07 6.43
CA PHE A 279 -9.34 11.61 6.39
C PHE A 279 -10.50 10.89 7.11
N ALA A 280 -11.08 11.51 8.14
CA ALA A 280 -12.32 11.02 8.74
C ALA A 280 -13.48 11.05 7.73
N ASP A 281 -13.60 12.12 6.92
CA ASP A 281 -14.59 12.20 5.82
C ASP A 281 -14.39 11.10 4.77
N ILE A 282 -13.13 10.78 4.43
CA ILE A 282 -12.80 9.65 3.54
C ILE A 282 -13.25 8.33 4.17
N LEU A 283 -12.91 8.08 5.43
CA LEU A 283 -13.30 6.84 6.11
C LEU A 283 -14.81 6.66 6.16
N GLU A 284 -15.57 7.71 6.46
CA GLU A 284 -17.04 7.66 6.48
C GLU A 284 -17.64 7.18 5.15
N ARG A 285 -16.97 7.46 4.02
CA ARG A 285 -17.41 7.11 2.66
C ARG A 285 -16.89 5.77 2.16
N LEU A 286 -15.88 5.20 2.78
CA LEU A 286 -15.32 3.92 2.36
C LEU A 286 -16.10 2.74 2.95
N ARG A 287 -16.34 1.70 2.13
CA ARG A 287 -17.04 0.50 2.57
C ARG A 287 -16.29 -0.21 3.72
N PRO A 288 -17.03 -0.74 4.73
CA PRO A 288 -16.44 -1.27 5.97
C PRO A 288 -15.54 -2.49 5.80
N ASP A 289 -15.72 -3.28 4.74
CA ASP A 289 -14.92 -4.48 4.48
C ASP A 289 -13.56 -4.20 3.84
N LEU A 290 -13.32 -2.96 3.37
CA LEU A 290 -12.02 -2.50 2.89
C LEU A 290 -11.08 -2.23 4.06
N TYR A 291 -9.95 -2.92 4.17
CA TYR A 291 -9.01 -2.60 5.23
C TYR A 291 -8.01 -1.51 4.82
N ILE A 292 -7.75 -0.61 5.79
CA ILE A 292 -6.86 0.53 5.61
C ILE A 292 -5.46 0.12 6.05
N GLU A 293 -4.54 0.08 5.10
CA GLU A 293 -3.17 -0.32 5.40
C GLU A 293 -2.34 0.84 5.96
N ARG A 294 -2.52 2.02 5.38
CA ARG A 294 -1.80 3.23 5.76
C ARG A 294 -2.67 4.44 5.47
N ILE A 295 -2.54 5.45 6.31
CA ILE A 295 -3.28 6.72 6.15
C ILE A 295 -2.41 7.85 5.60
N ALA A 296 -1.08 7.76 5.76
CA ALA A 296 -0.11 8.73 5.24
C ALA A 296 1.25 8.08 5.04
N GLY A 297 2.08 8.63 4.15
CA GLY A 297 3.45 8.19 3.92
C GLY A 297 4.44 8.85 4.88
N GLU A 298 5.48 8.13 5.29
CA GLU A 298 6.63 8.69 5.98
C GLU A 298 7.79 8.81 4.99
N VAL A 299 8.32 10.02 4.85
CA VAL A 299 9.54 10.29 4.07
C VAL A 299 10.54 10.98 4.99
N PRO A 300 11.80 10.53 5.06
CA PRO A 300 12.79 11.20 5.88
C PRO A 300 12.95 12.66 5.48
N PRO A 301 13.05 13.63 6.44
CA PRO A 301 13.05 15.07 6.17
C PRO A 301 14.13 15.53 5.19
N ARG A 302 15.25 14.80 5.08
CA ARG A 302 16.32 15.12 4.12
C ARG A 302 15.88 15.03 2.65
N PHE A 303 14.83 14.25 2.36
CA PHE A 303 14.31 14.04 1.00
C PHE A 303 13.16 14.97 0.63
N VAL A 304 12.50 15.62 1.56
CA VAL A 304 11.35 16.49 1.29
C VAL A 304 11.71 17.95 1.40
N SER A 305 11.05 18.79 0.60
CA SER A 305 11.25 20.24 0.62
C SER A 305 10.59 20.88 1.84
N GLU A 306 9.51 20.27 2.34
CA GLU A 306 8.72 20.76 3.46
C GLU A 306 8.27 19.62 4.38
N THR A 307 8.13 19.92 5.66
CA THR A 307 7.54 19.02 6.66
C THR A 307 6.37 19.71 7.34
N PRO A 308 5.22 19.87 6.66
CA PRO A 308 4.10 20.67 7.15
C PRO A 308 3.53 20.19 8.50
N TRP A 309 3.72 18.91 8.81
CA TRP A 309 3.29 18.29 10.08
C TRP A 309 4.45 18.07 11.07
N GLY A 310 5.63 18.60 10.78
CA GLY A 310 6.83 18.28 11.53
C GLY A 310 7.25 16.81 11.37
N LEU A 311 7.75 16.21 12.45
CA LEU A 311 8.24 14.83 12.47
C LEU A 311 7.20 13.84 13.08
N VAL A 312 5.95 13.93 12.67
CA VAL A 312 4.89 13.02 13.14
C VAL A 312 5.15 11.62 12.57
N ARG A 313 5.33 10.65 13.45
CA ARG A 313 5.50 9.24 13.07
C ARG A 313 4.16 8.57 12.81
N ASN A 314 4.17 7.55 11.97
CA ASN A 314 2.94 6.83 11.62
C ASN A 314 2.16 6.30 12.84
N ALA A 315 2.85 5.82 13.87
CA ALA A 315 2.20 5.35 15.10
C ALA A 315 1.47 6.48 15.85
N GLU A 316 2.07 7.67 15.90
CA GLU A 316 1.48 8.87 16.48
C GLU A 316 0.28 9.35 15.64
N LEU A 317 0.44 9.39 14.31
CA LEU A 317 -0.63 9.77 13.41
C LEU A 317 -1.86 8.86 13.54
N LEU A 318 -1.65 7.54 13.67
CA LEU A 318 -2.73 6.58 13.88
C LEU A 318 -3.42 6.78 15.25
N HIS A 319 -2.68 7.15 16.28
CA HIS A 319 -3.23 7.48 17.59
C HIS A 319 -4.09 8.74 17.52
N LEU A 320 -3.58 9.80 16.92
CA LEU A 320 -4.32 11.05 16.70
C LEU A 320 -5.60 10.83 15.87
N LEU A 321 -5.55 9.98 14.85
CA LEU A 321 -6.74 9.61 14.09
C LEU A 321 -7.77 8.87 14.96
N ASP A 322 -7.35 7.91 15.79
CA ASP A 322 -8.26 7.20 16.69
C ASP A 322 -8.98 8.18 17.64
N GLU A 323 -8.25 9.10 18.26
CA GLU A 323 -8.82 10.13 19.15
C GLU A 323 -9.76 11.08 18.39
N HIS A 324 -9.39 11.47 17.14
CA HIS A 324 -10.20 12.34 16.32
C HIS A 324 -11.53 11.68 15.92
N LEU A 325 -11.49 10.41 15.49
CA LEU A 325 -12.69 9.63 15.17
C LEU A 325 -13.60 9.43 16.39
N GLU A 326 -13.01 9.27 17.58
CA GLU A 326 -13.79 9.16 18.82
C GLU A 326 -14.49 10.46 19.16
N LYS A 327 -13.78 11.59 19.14
CA LYS A 327 -14.34 12.93 19.40
C LYS A 327 -15.45 13.30 18.43
N ARG A 328 -15.29 12.93 17.16
CA ARG A 328 -16.25 13.20 16.09
C ARG A 328 -17.42 12.21 16.05
N ASP A 329 -17.38 11.14 16.86
CA ASP A 329 -18.28 9.98 16.78
C ASP A 329 -18.38 9.44 15.35
N SER A 330 -17.24 9.29 14.69
CA SER A 330 -17.10 8.89 13.30
C SER A 330 -16.51 7.48 13.18
N TRP A 331 -16.87 6.76 12.11
CA TRP A 331 -16.34 5.43 11.77
C TRP A 331 -16.42 5.17 10.27
N GLN A 332 -15.64 4.19 9.82
CA GLN A 332 -15.63 3.78 8.42
C GLN A 332 -17.02 3.28 7.97
N GLY A 333 -17.51 3.83 6.87
CA GLY A 333 -18.81 3.48 6.27
C GLY A 333 -20.00 4.20 6.90
N LYS A 334 -19.80 5.16 7.81
CA LYS A 334 -20.88 5.91 8.46
C LYS A 334 -21.82 6.58 7.46
N SER A 335 -21.29 7.12 6.37
CA SER A 335 -22.08 7.81 5.33
C SER A 335 -22.75 6.86 4.31
N LEU A 336 -22.54 5.55 4.44
CA LEU A 336 -23.13 4.53 3.56
C LEU A 336 -24.40 3.88 4.15
N ILE A 337 -24.83 4.31 5.34
CA ILE A 337 -25.97 3.76 6.10
C ILE A 337 -27.24 4.54 5.78
#